data_0f64313ab36a9953be4c1bb617648eef
#
_entry.id   0f64313ab36a9953be4c1bb617648eef
#
_cell.length_a   1.000
_cell.length_b   1.000
_cell.length_c   1.000
_cell.angle_alpha   90.00
_cell.angle_beta   90.00
_cell.angle_gamma   90.00
#
_symmetry.space_group_name_H-M   'P 1'
#
loop_
_entity.id
_entity.type
_entity.pdbx_description
1 polymer ?
#
loop_
_entity_poly.entity_id
_entity_poly.type
_entity_poly.pdbx_seq_one_letter_code
_entity_poly.pdbx_strand_id
1 'polypeptide(L)'
;MRFALTALVLIAATAAAPEPSHPCAAAAIAKATPLLRLHGNVEANEPVAVEKDVKVMPPVRALKGQGRLDVLQVWGHIYKADYRMRFLYAQIKGSCVLMGEEILEASDPY
;
A
#
# COMPACT_ATOMS: atom_id res chain seq x y z
N MET A 1 23.80 58.45 13.45
CA MET A 1 23.96 57.17 12.70
C MET A 1 22.86 56.22 13.06
N ARG A 2 22.01 55.92 12.12
CA ARG A 2 20.95 54.93 12.33
C ARG A 2 21.38 53.62 11.65
N PHE A 3 21.52 52.55 12.44
CA PHE A 3 21.77 51.23 11.91
C PHE A 3 20.44 50.60 11.64
N ALA A 4 20.13 50.27 10.38
CA ALA A 4 18.98 49.46 10.02
C ALA A 4 19.34 47.98 10.26
N LEU A 5 18.76 47.39 11.29
CA LEU A 5 18.80 45.94 11.47
C LEU A 5 17.81 45.34 10.49
N THR A 6 18.32 44.82 9.39
CA THR A 6 17.53 43.93 8.53
C THR A 6 17.49 42.58 9.20
N ALA A 7 16.35 42.27 9.81
CA ALA A 7 16.10 40.89 10.30
C ALA A 7 15.91 39.98 9.10
N LEU A 8 16.89 39.12 8.84
CA LEU A 8 16.77 38.10 7.85
C LEU A 8 15.85 37.00 8.43
N VAL A 9 14.59 36.98 7.98
CA VAL A 9 13.69 35.90 8.33
C VAL A 9 14.06 34.70 7.45
N LEU A 10 14.80 33.75 8.03
CA LEU A 10 15.00 32.44 7.41
C LEU A 10 13.69 31.64 7.53
N ILE A 11 12.96 31.58 6.44
CA ILE A 11 11.85 30.63 6.33
C ILE A 11 12.48 29.27 6.00
N ALA A 12 12.68 28.45 7.03
CA ALA A 12 13.02 27.06 6.82
C ALA A 12 11.80 26.39 6.20
N ALA A 13 11.87 26.05 4.91
CA ALA A 13 10.90 25.17 4.29
C ALA A 13 11.06 23.79 4.93
N THR A 14 10.24 23.49 5.93
CA THR A 14 10.11 22.13 6.42
C THR A 14 9.41 21.33 5.35
N ALA A 15 10.15 20.42 4.67
CA ALA A 15 9.51 19.39 3.86
C ALA A 15 8.52 18.66 4.76
N ALA A 16 7.26 18.57 4.33
CA ALA A 16 6.27 17.78 5.04
C ALA A 16 6.81 16.36 5.23
N ALA A 17 6.91 15.91 6.49
CA ALA A 17 7.26 14.52 6.75
C ALA A 17 6.25 13.63 6.03
N PRO A 18 6.69 12.56 5.34
CA PRO A 18 5.76 11.61 4.73
C PRO A 18 4.81 11.08 5.82
N GLU A 19 3.54 10.94 5.49
CA GLU A 19 2.57 10.35 6.41
C GLU A 19 3.07 8.98 6.86
N PRO A 20 2.94 8.63 8.15
CA PRO A 20 3.33 7.31 8.61
C PRO A 20 2.54 6.26 7.83
N SER A 21 3.25 5.30 7.25
CA SER A 21 2.61 4.21 6.55
C SER A 21 1.81 3.34 7.53
N HIS A 22 0.74 2.73 7.02
CA HIS A 22 -0.07 1.79 7.80
C HIS A 22 0.82 0.66 8.36
N PRO A 23 0.58 0.20 9.59
CA PRO A 23 1.39 -0.86 10.22
C PRO A 23 1.50 -2.15 9.38
N CYS A 24 0.49 -2.45 8.55
CA CYS A 24 0.48 -3.65 7.71
C CYS A 24 0.96 -3.39 6.26
N ALA A 25 1.45 -2.19 5.93
CA ALA A 25 1.86 -1.86 4.57
C ALA A 25 3.01 -2.74 4.06
N ALA A 26 4.04 -2.94 4.88
CA ALA A 26 5.15 -3.81 4.50
C ALA A 26 4.72 -5.27 4.29
N ALA A 27 3.80 -5.76 5.13
CA ALA A 27 3.23 -7.09 5.00
C ALA A 27 2.45 -7.23 3.68
N ALA A 28 1.67 -6.21 3.30
CA ALA A 28 0.91 -6.21 2.05
C ALA A 28 1.86 -6.27 0.83
N ILE A 29 2.91 -5.47 0.83
CA ILE A 29 3.91 -5.49 -0.25
C ILE A 29 4.57 -6.86 -0.34
N ALA A 30 4.93 -7.46 0.80
CA ALA A 30 5.54 -8.78 0.83
C ALA A 30 4.62 -9.89 0.31
N LYS A 31 3.30 -9.75 0.48
CA LYS A 31 2.30 -10.69 -0.04
C LYS A 31 2.00 -10.47 -1.52
N ALA A 32 2.19 -9.27 -2.03
CA ALA A 32 1.79 -8.91 -3.38
C ALA A 32 2.55 -9.69 -4.46
N THR A 33 3.86 -9.83 -4.36
CA THR A 33 4.66 -10.53 -5.35
C THR A 33 4.26 -12.00 -5.51
N PRO A 34 4.18 -12.82 -4.44
CA PRO A 34 3.76 -14.21 -4.59
C PRO A 34 2.31 -14.35 -5.08
N LEU A 35 1.41 -13.49 -4.67
CA LEU A 35 0.04 -13.49 -5.16
C LEU A 35 -0.02 -13.19 -6.67
N LEU A 36 0.72 -12.18 -7.11
CA LEU A 36 0.78 -11.78 -8.50
C LEU A 36 1.35 -12.91 -9.38
N ARG A 37 2.42 -13.56 -8.93
CA ARG A 37 3.02 -14.69 -9.64
C ARG A 37 2.07 -15.89 -9.74
N LEU A 38 1.40 -16.20 -8.65
CA LEU A 38 0.44 -17.31 -8.61
C LEU A 38 -0.74 -17.05 -9.56
N HIS A 39 -1.31 -15.87 -9.49
CA HIS A 39 -2.45 -15.48 -10.33
C HIS A 39 -2.08 -15.47 -11.83
N GLY A 40 -0.93 -14.89 -12.16
CA GLY A 40 -0.46 -14.80 -13.53
C GLY A 40 0.19 -16.07 -14.07
N ASN A 41 0.37 -17.10 -13.24
CA ASN A 41 1.09 -18.31 -13.58
C ASN A 41 2.47 -18.02 -14.17
N VAL A 42 3.19 -17.13 -13.52
CA VAL A 42 4.49 -16.61 -13.97
C VAL A 42 5.62 -17.39 -13.30
N GLU A 43 6.59 -17.82 -14.08
CA GLU A 43 7.78 -18.50 -13.58
C GLU A 43 8.57 -17.61 -12.62
N ALA A 44 9.26 -18.23 -11.67
CA ALA A 44 10.00 -17.51 -10.62
C ALA A 44 11.06 -16.55 -11.16
N ASN A 45 11.61 -16.82 -12.35
CA ASN A 45 12.62 -16.00 -12.99
C ASN A 45 12.05 -14.91 -13.92
N GLU A 46 10.76 -14.91 -14.19
CA GLU A 46 10.14 -13.85 -14.98
C GLU A 46 9.93 -12.60 -14.15
N PRO A 47 10.21 -11.41 -14.69
CA PRO A 47 10.06 -10.19 -13.92
C PRO A 47 8.59 -9.84 -13.70
N VAL A 48 8.28 -9.51 -12.46
CA VAL A 48 7.03 -8.84 -12.08
C VAL A 48 7.37 -7.58 -11.30
N ALA A 49 6.51 -6.60 -11.36
CA ALA A 49 6.69 -5.35 -10.63
C ALA A 49 5.54 -5.16 -9.64
N VAL A 50 5.88 -4.75 -8.42
CA VAL A 50 4.91 -4.37 -7.40
C VAL A 50 5.21 -2.94 -6.98
N GLU A 51 4.21 -2.08 -7.03
CA GLU A 51 4.35 -0.70 -6.57
C GLU A 51 4.47 -0.68 -5.05
N LYS A 52 5.32 0.20 -4.54
CA LYS A 52 5.55 0.33 -3.09
C LYS A 52 4.58 1.30 -2.42
N ASP A 53 3.73 1.94 -3.20
CA ASP A 53 2.73 2.86 -2.71
C ASP A 53 1.48 2.09 -2.30
N VAL A 54 1.28 1.96 -1.00
CA VAL A 54 0.15 1.22 -0.43
C VAL A 54 -0.96 2.20 -0.09
N LYS A 55 -2.12 1.99 -0.68
CA LYS A 55 -3.30 2.81 -0.41
C LYS A 55 -4.17 2.15 0.65
N VAL A 56 -4.49 2.89 1.71
CA VAL A 56 -5.46 2.45 2.72
C VAL A 56 -6.86 2.71 2.18
N MET A 57 -7.63 1.65 2.04
CA MET A 57 -9.01 1.70 1.59
C MET A 57 -9.97 1.74 2.80
N PRO A 58 -11.24 2.08 2.60
CA PRO A 58 -12.21 1.96 3.68
C PRO A 58 -12.24 0.54 4.25
N PRO A 59 -12.27 0.40 5.59
CA PRO A 59 -12.32 -0.93 6.20
C PRO A 59 -13.61 -1.66 5.87
N VAL A 60 -13.54 -3.00 5.91
CA VAL A 60 -14.69 -3.85 5.70
C VAL A 60 -15.05 -4.58 6.99
N ARG A 61 -16.30 -4.96 7.11
CA ARG A 61 -16.79 -5.71 8.26
C ARG A 61 -16.29 -7.15 8.22
N ALA A 62 -15.84 -7.66 9.34
CA ALA A 62 -15.55 -9.08 9.49
C ALA A 62 -16.84 -9.91 9.27
N LEU A 63 -16.71 -11.13 8.72
CA LEU A 63 -17.87 -11.99 8.48
C LEU A 63 -18.52 -12.50 9.76
N LYS A 64 -17.77 -12.53 10.85
CA LYS A 64 -18.25 -12.89 12.17
C LYS A 64 -17.83 -11.85 13.19
N GLY A 65 -18.67 -11.59 14.17
CA GLY A 65 -18.39 -10.62 15.22
C GLY A 65 -18.64 -9.18 14.80
N GLN A 66 -18.12 -8.24 15.59
CA GLN A 66 -18.32 -6.80 15.44
C GLN A 66 -17.12 -6.09 14.81
N GLY A 67 -16.05 -6.81 14.55
CA GLY A 67 -14.79 -6.22 14.11
C GLY A 67 -14.79 -5.78 12.66
N ARG A 68 -13.82 -4.93 12.35
CA ARG A 68 -13.54 -4.47 10.99
C ARG A 68 -12.14 -4.89 10.59
N LEU A 69 -11.98 -5.19 9.31
CA LEU A 69 -10.69 -5.52 8.73
C LEU A 69 -10.16 -4.31 7.97
N ASP A 70 -8.87 -4.03 8.14
CA ASP A 70 -8.21 -3.01 7.34
C ASP A 70 -8.00 -3.53 5.93
N VAL A 71 -8.22 -2.67 4.95
CA VAL A 71 -8.03 -3.02 3.53
C VAL A 71 -6.89 -2.19 2.97
N LEU A 72 -5.85 -2.86 2.51
CA LEU A 72 -4.68 -2.23 1.89
C LEU A 72 -4.61 -2.61 0.41
N GLN A 73 -4.46 -1.62 -0.45
CA GLN A 73 -4.42 -1.80 -1.89
C GLN A 73 -3.01 -1.61 -2.42
N VAL A 74 -2.58 -2.55 -3.24
CA VAL A 74 -1.26 -2.53 -3.90
C VAL A 74 -1.46 -2.85 -5.38
N TRP A 75 -0.83 -2.07 -6.23
CA TRP A 75 -0.82 -2.33 -7.67
C TRP A 75 0.40 -3.15 -8.06
N GLY A 76 0.20 -4.06 -9.00
CA GLY A 76 1.26 -4.86 -9.58
C GLY A 76 1.14 -4.95 -11.10
N HIS A 77 2.23 -5.34 -11.73
CA HIS A 77 2.33 -5.36 -13.19
C HIS A 77 3.08 -6.61 -13.65
N ILE A 78 2.52 -7.27 -14.66
CA ILE A 78 3.16 -8.36 -15.38
C ILE A 78 3.14 -7.98 -16.86
N TYR A 79 4.31 -7.66 -17.41
CA TYR A 79 4.47 -7.20 -18.79
C TYR A 79 3.53 -6.01 -19.08
N LYS A 80 2.49 -6.19 -19.89
CA LYS A 80 1.54 -5.12 -20.26
C LYS A 80 0.26 -5.14 -19.42
N ALA A 81 0.13 -6.08 -18.49
CA ALA A 81 -1.06 -6.21 -17.67
C ALA A 81 -0.87 -5.55 -16.31
N ASP A 82 -1.90 -4.87 -15.85
CA ASP A 82 -1.95 -4.24 -14.54
C ASP A 82 -2.93 -4.99 -13.65
N TYR A 83 -2.58 -5.12 -12.38
CA TYR A 83 -3.37 -5.85 -11.39
C TYR A 83 -3.56 -5.01 -10.14
N ARG A 84 -4.78 -4.97 -9.66
CA ARG A 84 -5.10 -4.36 -8.37
C ARG A 84 -5.25 -5.46 -7.34
N MET A 85 -4.41 -5.43 -6.32
CA MET A 85 -4.48 -6.36 -5.20
C MET A 85 -4.98 -5.66 -3.95
N ARG A 86 -5.83 -6.32 -3.19
CA ARG A 86 -6.29 -5.84 -1.89
C ARG A 86 -6.08 -6.91 -0.86
N PHE A 87 -5.51 -6.52 0.28
CA PHE A 87 -5.20 -7.39 1.39
C PHE A 87 -6.00 -6.93 2.60
N LEU A 88 -6.69 -7.86 3.22
CA LEU A 88 -7.54 -7.59 4.37
C LEU A 88 -6.86 -8.10 5.62
N TYR A 89 -6.59 -7.19 6.56
CA TYR A 89 -5.85 -7.50 7.78
C TYR A 89 -6.68 -7.24 9.02
N ALA A 90 -6.61 -8.20 9.96
CA ALA A 90 -6.95 -7.95 11.35
C ALA A 90 -5.68 -7.59 12.10
N GLN A 91 -5.71 -6.51 12.87
CA GLN A 91 -4.62 -6.16 13.77
C GLN A 91 -4.90 -6.79 15.14
N ILE A 92 -4.14 -7.81 15.49
CA ILE A 92 -4.31 -8.55 16.73
C ILE A 92 -3.03 -8.46 17.54
N LYS A 93 -3.07 -7.77 18.68
CA LYS A 93 -1.92 -7.59 19.58
C LYS A 93 -0.67 -7.08 18.84
N GLY A 94 -0.85 -6.11 17.95
CA GLY A 94 0.24 -5.52 17.18
C GLY A 94 0.68 -6.34 15.96
N SER A 95 0.07 -7.49 15.70
CA SER A 95 0.37 -8.32 14.53
C SER A 95 -0.65 -8.10 13.43
N CYS A 96 -0.17 -8.12 12.18
CA CYS A 96 -1.01 -8.05 11.00
C CYS A 96 -1.40 -9.47 10.58
N VAL A 97 -2.64 -9.85 10.83
CA VAL A 97 -3.15 -11.18 10.47
C VAL A 97 -3.92 -11.08 9.17
N LEU A 98 -3.43 -11.73 8.13
CA LEU A 98 -4.09 -11.73 6.81
C LEU A 98 -5.37 -12.56 6.87
N MET A 99 -6.50 -11.89 6.64
CA MET A 99 -7.83 -12.51 6.67
C MET A 99 -8.41 -12.76 5.30
N GLY A 100 -7.88 -12.12 4.28
CA GLY A 100 -8.34 -12.29 2.92
C GLY A 100 -7.50 -11.52 1.93
N GLU A 101 -7.59 -11.91 0.66
CA GLU A 101 -6.89 -11.22 -0.42
C GLU A 101 -7.72 -11.27 -1.69
N GLU A 102 -7.56 -10.25 -2.52
CA GLU A 102 -8.24 -10.10 -3.79
C GLU A 102 -7.22 -9.65 -4.84
N ILE A 103 -7.33 -10.19 -6.04
CA ILE A 103 -6.55 -9.72 -7.18
C ILE A 103 -7.47 -9.62 -8.40
N LEU A 104 -7.42 -8.45 -9.07
CA LEU A 104 -8.19 -8.19 -10.27
C LEU A 104 -7.27 -7.65 -11.36
N GLU A 105 -7.39 -8.19 -12.57
CA GLU A 105 -6.76 -7.60 -13.73
C GLU A 105 -7.51 -6.33 -14.13
N ALA A 106 -6.78 -5.24 -14.33
CA ALA A 106 -7.33 -3.97 -14.79
C ALA A 106 -7.39 -3.96 -16.32
N SER A 107 -8.36 -4.68 -16.87
CA SER A 107 -8.58 -4.77 -18.32
C SER A 107 -10.07 -4.84 -18.61
N ASP A 108 -10.42 -4.52 -19.85
CA ASP A 108 -11.78 -4.73 -20.38
C ASP A 108 -11.85 -6.16 -20.95
N PRO A 109 -12.69 -7.05 -20.37
CA PRO A 109 -12.79 -8.42 -20.86
C PRO A 109 -13.68 -8.58 -22.10
N TYR A 110 -14.27 -7.49 -22.57
CA TYR A 110 -15.25 -7.55 -23.67
C TYR A 110 -14.78 -6.90 -24.98
#